data_757ddf17ce6556420ca7fb29be198a6b
#
_entry.id   757ddf17ce6556420ca7fb29be198a6b
#
_cell.length_a   1.000
_cell.length_b   1.000
_cell.length_c   1.000
_cell.angle_alpha   90.00
_cell.angle_beta   90.00
_cell.angle_gamma   90.00
#
_symmetry.space_group_name_H-M   'P 1'
#
loop_
_entity.id
_entity.type
_entity.pdbx_description
1 polymer ?
#
loop_
_entity_poly.entity_id
_entity_poly.type
_entity_poly.pdbx_seq_one_letter_code
_entity_poly.pdbx_strand_id
1 'polypeptide(L)'
;MSKRFVVVVEDEPFLRSLITNALETAGFEVASVGSAAEARKLFNKRDPDAAILDIDLGPGPTGLDMGERLLALSPGTAVVYLTMLSDPRVINPTSGLVNPRAAYLNKRKLSDTQELIDALEAVLHDQDISEYRHDLDPNSPIAKLSAGQLQVLQLVSKGMTNQQIADKRKRSLSATEALISRTFTSLGIDLGRDSNTRILAVKEFIRQAGIVVRDDQD
;
A
#
# COMPACT_ATOMS: atom_id res chain seq x y z
N MET A 1 -6.88 -6.03 -33.82
CA MET A 1 -6.49 -5.00 -32.82
C MET A 1 -5.27 -5.52 -32.07
N SER A 2 -4.26 -4.70 -31.82
CA SER A 2 -3.14 -5.11 -30.96
C SER A 2 -3.65 -5.30 -29.52
N LYS A 3 -3.14 -6.33 -28.85
CA LYS A 3 -3.45 -6.53 -27.42
C LYS A 3 -2.89 -5.37 -26.62
N ARG A 4 -3.59 -4.95 -25.56
CA ARG A 4 -3.08 -3.97 -24.60
C ARG A 4 -1.96 -4.59 -23.78
N PHE A 5 -0.87 -3.85 -23.60
CA PHE A 5 0.31 -4.30 -22.87
C PHE A 5 0.22 -3.90 -21.39
N VAL A 6 0.25 -4.90 -20.52
CA VAL A 6 0.15 -4.73 -19.06
C VAL A 6 1.45 -5.19 -18.39
N VAL A 7 1.96 -4.40 -17.48
CA VAL A 7 3.09 -4.78 -16.63
C VAL A 7 2.59 -5.11 -15.22
N VAL A 8 2.94 -6.30 -14.73
CA VAL A 8 2.65 -6.75 -13.36
C VAL A 8 3.93 -6.72 -12.53
N VAL A 9 3.88 -6.04 -11.40
CA VAL A 9 5.00 -5.97 -10.43
C VAL A 9 4.52 -6.52 -9.10
N GLU A 10 4.97 -7.74 -8.78
CA GLU A 10 4.56 -8.51 -7.61
C GLU A 10 5.74 -9.36 -7.17
N ASP A 11 6.20 -9.26 -5.93
CA ASP A 11 7.36 -10.01 -5.46
C ASP A 11 7.04 -11.47 -5.13
N GLU A 12 5.79 -11.79 -4.76
CA GLU A 12 5.37 -13.16 -4.49
C GLU A 12 5.20 -13.97 -5.79
N PRO A 13 6.04 -15.00 -6.06
CA PRO A 13 6.04 -15.68 -7.36
C PRO A 13 4.71 -16.37 -7.71
N PHE A 14 4.04 -16.96 -6.70
CA PHE A 14 2.77 -17.65 -6.92
C PHE A 14 1.67 -16.65 -7.33
N LEU A 15 1.52 -15.57 -6.59
CA LEU A 15 0.51 -14.55 -6.88
C LEU A 15 0.80 -13.86 -8.22
N ARG A 16 2.06 -13.53 -8.50
CA ARG A 16 2.49 -12.99 -9.78
C ARG A 16 2.07 -13.89 -10.95
N SER A 17 2.30 -15.21 -10.84
CA SER A 17 1.91 -16.17 -11.86
C SER A 17 0.40 -16.26 -12.03
N LEU A 18 -0.36 -16.23 -10.93
CA LEU A 18 -1.82 -16.25 -10.94
C LEU A 18 -2.40 -15.03 -11.67
N ILE A 19 -1.92 -13.84 -11.34
CA ILE A 19 -2.33 -12.58 -11.96
C ILE A 19 -1.98 -12.59 -13.46
N THR A 20 -0.76 -13.00 -13.81
CA THR A 20 -0.30 -13.08 -15.19
C THR A 20 -1.22 -13.98 -16.02
N ASN A 21 -1.50 -15.19 -15.56
CA ASN A 21 -2.37 -16.15 -16.26
C ASN A 21 -3.81 -15.61 -16.41
N ALA A 22 -4.36 -14.95 -15.39
CA ALA A 22 -5.69 -14.37 -15.45
C ALA A 22 -5.78 -13.27 -16.54
N LEU A 23 -4.81 -12.37 -16.57
CA LEU A 23 -4.75 -11.27 -17.55
C LEU A 23 -4.52 -11.79 -18.99
N GLU A 24 -3.64 -12.77 -19.18
CA GLU A 24 -3.41 -13.39 -20.50
C GLU A 24 -4.68 -14.07 -21.00
N THR A 25 -5.42 -14.74 -20.10
CA THR A 25 -6.72 -15.37 -20.42
C THR A 25 -7.76 -14.33 -20.79
N ALA A 26 -7.75 -13.16 -20.14
CA ALA A 26 -8.60 -12.02 -20.47
C ALA A 26 -8.19 -11.30 -21.78
N GLY A 27 -7.07 -11.69 -22.39
CA GLY A 27 -6.66 -11.22 -23.72
C GLY A 27 -5.59 -10.13 -23.72
N PHE A 28 -5.01 -9.80 -22.57
CA PHE A 28 -3.90 -8.85 -22.47
C PHE A 28 -2.57 -9.46 -22.92
N GLU A 29 -1.63 -8.63 -23.34
CA GLU A 29 -0.21 -8.96 -23.46
C GLU A 29 0.44 -8.61 -22.11
N VAL A 30 1.09 -9.57 -21.42
CA VAL A 30 1.57 -9.35 -20.05
C VAL A 30 3.07 -9.53 -19.96
N ALA A 31 3.74 -8.61 -19.28
CA ALA A 31 5.09 -8.81 -18.75
C ALA A 31 5.04 -8.70 -17.23
N SER A 32 5.59 -9.70 -16.51
CA SER A 32 5.56 -9.71 -15.06
C SER A 32 6.96 -9.81 -14.47
N VAL A 33 7.20 -9.07 -13.39
CA VAL A 33 8.49 -8.99 -12.70
C VAL A 33 8.32 -8.98 -11.18
N GLY A 34 9.38 -9.36 -10.46
CA GLY A 34 9.37 -9.49 -9.00
C GLY A 34 9.93 -8.31 -8.23
N SER A 35 10.38 -7.24 -8.90
CA SER A 35 11.04 -6.14 -8.22
C SER A 35 10.89 -4.81 -8.94
N ALA A 36 10.98 -3.71 -8.18
CA ALA A 36 11.00 -2.36 -8.72
C ALA A 36 12.16 -2.12 -9.71
N ALA A 37 13.31 -2.77 -9.49
CA ALA A 37 14.47 -2.63 -10.36
C ALA A 37 14.23 -3.27 -11.76
N GLU A 38 13.56 -4.42 -11.79
CA GLU A 38 13.17 -5.07 -13.05
C GLU A 38 12.07 -4.30 -13.77
N ALA A 39 11.06 -3.83 -13.03
CA ALA A 39 9.98 -3.01 -13.57
C ALA A 39 10.51 -1.75 -14.26
N ARG A 40 11.47 -1.07 -13.65
CA ARG A 40 12.12 0.10 -14.25
C ARG A 40 12.79 -0.20 -15.57
N LYS A 41 13.40 -1.38 -15.72
CA LYS A 41 14.01 -1.81 -16.99
C LYS A 41 12.95 -2.04 -18.08
N LEU A 42 11.78 -2.57 -17.70
CA LEU A 42 10.67 -2.75 -18.62
C LEU A 42 10.08 -1.41 -19.07
N PHE A 43 9.78 -0.51 -18.14
CA PHE A 43 9.23 0.83 -18.44
C PHE A 43 10.15 1.66 -19.34
N ASN A 44 11.48 1.49 -19.22
CA ASN A 44 12.44 2.16 -20.10
C ASN A 44 12.48 1.59 -21.53
N LYS A 45 11.92 0.39 -21.75
CA LYS A 45 11.94 -0.26 -23.09
C LYS A 45 10.65 -0.04 -23.87
N ARG A 46 9.53 -0.03 -23.18
CA ARG A 46 8.20 0.08 -23.76
C ARG A 46 7.24 0.64 -22.73
N ASP A 47 6.50 1.67 -23.11
CA ASP A 47 5.42 2.22 -22.28
C ASP A 47 4.28 1.20 -22.19
N PRO A 48 3.81 0.85 -20.99
CA PRO A 48 2.65 -0.02 -20.83
C PRO A 48 1.35 0.77 -20.98
N ASP A 49 0.32 0.11 -21.51
CA ASP A 49 -1.05 0.63 -21.48
C ASP A 49 -1.58 0.65 -20.03
N ALA A 50 -1.15 -0.34 -19.22
CA ALA A 50 -1.48 -0.41 -17.79
C ALA A 50 -0.37 -1.05 -16.96
N ALA A 51 -0.36 -0.75 -15.66
CA ALA A 51 0.50 -1.37 -14.66
C ALA A 51 -0.29 -1.81 -13.44
N ILE A 52 -0.08 -3.05 -12.99
CA ILE A 52 -0.55 -3.58 -11.71
C ILE A 52 0.66 -3.65 -10.78
N LEU A 53 0.60 -2.92 -9.67
CA LEU A 53 1.75 -2.68 -8.80
C LEU A 53 1.45 -3.11 -7.37
N ASP A 54 2.19 -4.10 -6.84
CA ASP A 54 2.22 -4.23 -5.38
C ASP A 54 2.99 -3.05 -4.78
N ILE A 55 2.50 -2.56 -3.65
CA ILE A 55 3.12 -1.43 -2.95
C ILE A 55 4.33 -1.90 -2.13
N ASP A 56 4.25 -3.08 -1.51
CA ASP A 56 5.31 -3.63 -0.65
C ASP A 56 6.17 -4.65 -1.41
N LEU A 57 7.13 -4.16 -2.14
CA LEU A 57 8.07 -4.96 -2.94
C LEU A 57 9.39 -5.31 -2.20
N GLY A 58 9.43 -5.10 -0.89
CA GLY A 58 10.64 -5.26 -0.09
C GLY A 58 11.58 -4.05 -0.16
N PRO A 59 12.91 -4.24 -0.03
CA PRO A 59 13.85 -3.13 -0.01
C PRO A 59 13.88 -2.34 -1.31
N GLY A 60 13.75 -1.01 -1.22
CA GLY A 60 13.82 -0.13 -2.40
C GLY A 60 12.61 0.77 -2.57
N PRO A 61 12.39 1.27 -3.81
CA PRO A 61 11.20 2.05 -4.13
C PRO A 61 9.92 1.21 -3.97
N THR A 62 8.88 1.82 -3.42
CA THR A 62 7.56 1.21 -3.29
C THR A 62 6.80 1.21 -4.61
N GLY A 63 5.73 0.41 -4.69
CA GLY A 63 4.82 0.49 -5.84
C GLY A 63 4.18 1.87 -6.00
N LEU A 64 3.97 2.62 -4.90
CA LEU A 64 3.50 4.01 -4.99
C LEU A 64 4.51 4.91 -5.70
N ASP A 65 5.79 4.85 -5.29
CA ASP A 65 6.86 5.62 -5.94
C ASP A 65 6.97 5.29 -7.44
N MET A 66 6.78 4.01 -7.78
CA MET A 66 6.81 3.56 -9.16
C MET A 66 5.61 4.06 -9.97
N GLY A 67 4.41 3.98 -9.41
CA GLY A 67 3.19 4.46 -10.07
C GLY A 67 3.22 5.97 -10.28
N GLU A 68 3.65 6.76 -9.29
CA GLU A 68 3.84 8.20 -9.44
C GLU A 68 4.83 8.53 -10.57
N ARG A 69 5.96 7.82 -10.59
CA ARG A 69 6.96 8.01 -11.64
C ARG A 69 6.45 7.60 -13.03
N LEU A 70 5.73 6.48 -13.11
CA LEU A 70 5.16 6.01 -14.37
C LEU A 70 4.15 7.02 -14.92
N LEU A 71 3.23 7.51 -14.09
CA LEU A 71 2.24 8.53 -14.47
C LEU A 71 2.88 9.88 -14.84
N ALA A 72 4.02 10.24 -14.24
CA ALA A 72 4.76 11.43 -14.62
C ALA A 72 5.42 11.32 -16.01
N LEU A 73 5.85 10.10 -16.41
CA LEU A 73 6.48 9.84 -17.70
C LEU A 73 5.45 9.53 -18.79
N SER A 74 4.41 8.79 -18.45
CA SER A 74 3.35 8.32 -19.36
C SER A 74 1.97 8.55 -18.71
N PRO A 75 1.42 9.78 -18.77
CA PRO A 75 0.17 10.16 -18.07
C PRO A 75 -1.07 9.38 -18.53
N GLY A 76 -1.00 8.73 -19.69
CA GLY A 76 -2.08 7.88 -20.23
C GLY A 76 -2.09 6.44 -19.71
N THR A 77 -1.07 6.02 -18.95
CA THR A 77 -1.01 4.66 -18.41
C THR A 77 -2.05 4.47 -17.30
N ALA A 78 -2.82 3.40 -17.37
CA ALA A 78 -3.70 2.97 -16.28
C ALA A 78 -2.88 2.37 -15.14
N VAL A 79 -3.17 2.73 -13.89
CA VAL A 79 -2.48 2.18 -12.72
C VAL A 79 -3.46 1.54 -11.76
N VAL A 80 -3.19 0.29 -11.38
CA VAL A 80 -3.90 -0.44 -10.35
C VAL A 80 -2.90 -0.83 -9.27
N TYR A 81 -3.08 -0.35 -8.06
CA TYR A 81 -2.33 -0.83 -6.90
C TYR A 81 -3.03 -2.07 -6.34
N LEU A 82 -2.27 -3.14 -6.15
CA LEU A 82 -2.75 -4.39 -5.57
C LEU A 82 -1.86 -4.74 -4.37
N THR A 83 -2.39 -4.61 -3.14
CA THR A 83 -1.56 -4.67 -1.94
C THR A 83 -2.30 -5.22 -0.73
N MET A 84 -1.55 -5.72 0.25
CA MET A 84 -2.10 -6.10 1.55
C MET A 84 -2.43 -4.90 2.44
N LEU A 85 -1.90 -3.72 2.14
CA LEU A 85 -2.08 -2.52 2.95
C LEU A 85 -3.52 -2.00 2.86
N SER A 86 -4.08 -1.63 3.98
CA SER A 86 -5.43 -1.04 4.05
C SER A 86 -5.45 0.46 3.74
N ASP A 87 -4.31 1.13 3.86
CA ASP A 87 -4.15 2.57 3.67
C ASP A 87 -2.72 2.87 3.22
N PRO A 88 -2.51 3.55 2.09
CA PRO A 88 -1.18 3.87 1.57
C PRO A 88 -0.35 4.76 2.52
N ARG A 89 -1.02 5.56 3.38
CA ARG A 89 -0.36 6.39 4.39
C ARG A 89 0.38 5.58 5.46
N VAL A 90 0.14 4.28 5.54
CA VAL A 90 0.89 3.37 6.43
C VAL A 90 2.37 3.32 6.05
N ILE A 91 2.70 3.43 4.78
CA ILE A 91 4.11 3.50 4.31
C ILE A 91 4.64 4.93 4.40
N ASN A 92 3.91 5.88 3.87
CA ASN A 92 4.31 7.28 3.89
C ASN A 92 3.17 8.19 4.40
N PRO A 93 3.15 8.53 5.70
CA PRO A 93 2.08 9.32 6.31
C PRO A 93 1.91 10.72 5.72
N THR A 94 2.92 11.27 5.05
CA THR A 94 2.92 12.63 4.55
C THR A 94 2.62 12.75 3.05
N SER A 95 2.84 11.68 2.28
CA SER A 95 2.70 11.68 0.82
C SER A 95 1.94 10.47 0.26
N GLY A 96 1.41 9.61 1.09
CA GLY A 96 0.73 8.38 0.68
C GLY A 96 -0.65 8.59 0.06
N LEU A 97 -0.82 9.59 -0.82
CA LEU A 97 -2.06 9.79 -1.56
C LEU A 97 -1.98 9.03 -2.89
N VAL A 98 -2.95 8.17 -3.11
CA VAL A 98 -3.12 7.49 -4.40
C VAL A 98 -3.66 8.47 -5.42
N ASN A 99 -3.12 8.45 -6.64
CA ASN A 99 -3.65 9.24 -7.74
C ASN A 99 -5.16 8.98 -7.89
N PRO A 100 -6.01 9.99 -7.99
CA PRO A 100 -7.47 9.81 -8.11
C PRO A 100 -7.91 8.95 -9.31
N ARG A 101 -7.08 8.85 -10.35
CA ARG A 101 -7.33 8.02 -11.54
C ARG A 101 -6.81 6.59 -11.40
N ALA A 102 -6.15 6.24 -10.32
CA ALA A 102 -5.65 4.88 -10.08
C ALA A 102 -6.61 4.10 -9.18
N ALA A 103 -6.82 2.82 -9.48
CA ALA A 103 -7.49 1.90 -8.57
C ALA A 103 -6.56 1.48 -7.44
N TYR A 104 -7.14 1.14 -6.29
CA TYR A 104 -6.44 0.65 -5.12
C TYR A 104 -7.17 -0.56 -4.55
N LEU A 105 -6.64 -1.74 -4.80
CA LEU A 105 -7.24 -3.00 -4.40
C LEU A 105 -6.49 -3.61 -3.20
N ASN A 106 -7.24 -3.97 -2.18
CA ASN A 106 -6.69 -4.70 -1.05
C ASN A 106 -6.79 -6.21 -1.31
N LYS A 107 -5.65 -6.91 -1.38
CA LYS A 107 -5.57 -8.37 -1.64
C LYS A 107 -6.47 -9.21 -0.72
N ARG A 108 -6.75 -8.73 0.51
CA ARG A 108 -7.63 -9.43 1.47
C ARG A 108 -9.13 -9.26 1.16
N LYS A 109 -9.49 -8.26 0.39
CA LYS A 109 -10.88 -7.95 0.04
C LYS A 109 -11.27 -8.54 -1.31
N LEU A 110 -10.30 -8.91 -2.15
CA LEU A 110 -10.57 -9.53 -3.44
C LEU A 110 -11.20 -10.92 -3.25
N SER A 111 -12.29 -11.16 -3.93
CA SER A 111 -12.98 -12.45 -3.97
C SER A 111 -12.38 -13.39 -5.01
N ASP A 112 -11.98 -12.84 -6.15
CA ASP A 112 -11.41 -13.58 -7.29
C ASP A 112 -10.56 -12.66 -8.20
N THR A 113 -10.01 -13.23 -9.25
CA THR A 113 -9.21 -12.49 -10.24
C THR A 113 -10.06 -11.66 -11.20
N GLN A 114 -11.36 -11.90 -11.30
CA GLN A 114 -12.25 -11.14 -12.17
C GLN A 114 -12.38 -9.70 -11.67
N GLU A 115 -12.49 -9.50 -10.35
CA GLU A 115 -12.55 -8.17 -9.74
C GLU A 115 -11.29 -7.32 -10.07
N LEU A 116 -10.11 -7.97 -10.14
CA LEU A 116 -8.88 -7.30 -10.58
C LEU A 116 -8.94 -6.88 -12.05
N ILE A 117 -9.49 -7.75 -12.92
CA ILE A 117 -9.65 -7.48 -14.35
C ILE A 117 -10.66 -6.34 -14.55
N ASP A 118 -11.77 -6.36 -13.85
CA ASP A 118 -12.81 -5.34 -13.93
C ASP A 118 -12.27 -3.96 -13.47
N ALA A 119 -11.50 -3.93 -12.38
CA ALA A 119 -10.83 -2.72 -11.93
C ALA A 119 -9.83 -2.19 -12.97
N LEU A 120 -9.05 -3.07 -13.59
CA LEU A 120 -8.10 -2.70 -14.66
C LEU A 120 -8.82 -2.11 -15.85
N GLU A 121 -9.89 -2.76 -16.31
CA GLU A 121 -10.71 -2.29 -17.44
C GLU A 121 -11.39 -0.95 -17.12
N ALA A 122 -11.88 -0.76 -15.90
CA ALA A 122 -12.49 0.50 -15.48
C ALA A 122 -11.47 1.65 -15.55
N VAL A 123 -10.23 1.45 -15.08
CA VAL A 123 -9.17 2.47 -15.16
C VAL A 123 -8.75 2.71 -16.61
N LEU A 124 -8.62 1.66 -17.44
CA LEU A 124 -8.25 1.76 -18.85
C LEU A 124 -9.27 2.53 -19.70
N HIS A 125 -10.53 2.56 -19.28
CA HIS A 125 -11.61 3.21 -20.00
C HIS A 125 -12.12 4.51 -19.32
N ASP A 126 -11.37 5.03 -18.33
CA ASP A 126 -11.73 6.23 -17.53
C ASP A 126 -13.17 6.14 -16.97
N GLN A 127 -13.58 4.94 -16.51
CA GLN A 127 -14.86 4.71 -15.88
C GLN A 127 -14.84 5.10 -14.38
N ASP A 128 -16.00 5.04 -13.71
CA ASP A 128 -16.05 5.19 -12.26
C ASP A 128 -15.32 4.04 -11.57
N ILE A 129 -14.32 4.40 -10.75
CA ILE A 129 -13.48 3.46 -9.97
C ILE A 129 -13.75 3.54 -8.47
N SER A 130 -14.83 4.17 -8.03
CA SER A 130 -15.10 4.39 -6.60
C SER A 130 -15.18 3.08 -5.81
N GLU A 131 -15.70 2.02 -6.39
CA GLU A 131 -15.72 0.69 -5.77
C GLU A 131 -14.35 0.01 -5.68
N TYR A 132 -13.40 0.42 -6.54
CA TYR A 132 -12.02 -0.07 -6.59
C TYR A 132 -11.05 0.83 -5.80
N ARG A 133 -11.56 1.69 -4.91
CA ARG A 133 -10.79 2.57 -4.04
C ARG A 133 -10.87 2.11 -2.59
N HIS A 134 -10.31 0.91 -2.33
CA HIS A 134 -10.31 0.31 -0.98
C HIS A 134 -9.51 1.12 0.05
N ASP A 135 -8.65 2.04 -0.39
CA ASP A 135 -7.93 3.02 0.44
C ASP A 135 -8.85 4.08 1.06
N LEU A 136 -10.03 4.29 0.49
CA LEU A 136 -11.00 5.29 0.95
C LEU A 136 -12.08 4.69 1.86
N ASP A 137 -11.91 3.48 2.39
CA ASP A 137 -12.87 2.85 3.29
C ASP A 137 -13.02 3.66 4.60
N PRO A 138 -14.17 4.34 4.81
CA PRO A 138 -14.38 5.19 5.97
C PRO A 138 -14.50 4.40 7.29
N ASN A 139 -14.72 3.08 7.19
CA ASN A 139 -14.82 2.19 8.35
C ASN A 139 -13.43 1.70 8.81
N SER A 140 -12.39 1.92 8.02
CA SER A 140 -11.03 1.58 8.41
C SER A 140 -10.61 2.41 9.63
N PRO A 141 -10.22 1.79 10.74
CA PRO A 141 -9.69 2.52 11.90
C PRO A 141 -8.46 3.36 11.56
N ILE A 142 -7.65 2.90 10.60
CA ILE A 142 -6.47 3.64 10.11
C ILE A 142 -6.89 4.92 9.39
N ALA A 143 -8.00 4.91 8.63
CA ALA A 143 -8.49 6.09 7.91
C ALA A 143 -8.77 7.27 8.83
N LYS A 144 -9.16 7.01 10.09
CA LYS A 144 -9.47 8.05 11.10
C LYS A 144 -8.23 8.68 11.75
N LEU A 145 -7.05 8.09 11.52
CA LEU A 145 -5.81 8.58 12.12
C LEU A 145 -5.22 9.74 11.31
N SER A 146 -4.75 10.76 12.01
CA SER A 146 -3.98 11.83 11.40
C SER A 146 -2.58 11.34 10.96
N ALA A 147 -1.94 12.07 10.04
CA ALA A 147 -0.56 11.75 9.62
C ALA A 147 0.42 11.68 10.80
N GLY A 148 0.25 12.57 11.79
CA GLY A 148 1.08 12.55 13.00
C GLY A 148 0.86 11.32 13.88
N GLN A 149 -0.37 10.81 13.95
CA GLN A 149 -0.71 9.57 14.67
C GLN A 149 -0.16 8.34 13.95
N LEU A 150 -0.30 8.27 12.63
CA LEU A 150 0.29 7.19 11.81
C LEU A 150 1.83 7.17 11.94
N GLN A 151 2.47 8.33 11.86
CA GLN A 151 3.92 8.43 12.04
C GLN A 151 4.36 7.91 13.41
N VAL A 152 3.62 8.25 14.48
CA VAL A 152 3.92 7.74 15.81
C VAL A 152 3.77 6.21 15.87
N LEU A 153 2.71 5.65 15.30
CA LEU A 153 2.51 4.20 15.26
C LEU A 153 3.63 3.47 14.52
N GLN A 154 4.08 4.01 13.39
CA GLN A 154 5.24 3.47 12.67
C GLN A 154 6.51 3.48 13.51
N LEU A 155 6.76 4.54 14.30
CA LEU A 155 7.94 4.62 15.16
C LEU A 155 7.83 3.68 16.36
N VAL A 156 6.61 3.54 16.90
CA VAL A 156 6.30 2.57 17.96
C VAL A 156 6.50 1.13 17.47
N SER A 157 6.03 0.80 16.27
CA SER A 157 6.18 -0.54 15.70
C SER A 157 7.63 -0.92 15.39
N LYS A 158 8.50 0.07 15.18
CA LYS A 158 9.96 -0.10 15.06
C LYS A 158 10.67 -0.24 16.42
N GLY A 159 9.94 -0.37 17.53
CA GLY A 159 10.51 -0.54 18.87
C GLY A 159 11.11 0.72 19.50
N MET A 160 10.94 1.91 18.91
CA MET A 160 11.51 3.14 19.44
C MET A 160 10.87 3.54 20.80
N THR A 161 11.66 4.00 21.76
CA THR A 161 11.16 4.55 23.01
C THR A 161 10.47 5.90 22.81
N ASN A 162 9.67 6.36 23.78
CA ASN A 162 9.00 7.67 23.71
C ASN A 162 10.02 8.82 23.55
N GLN A 163 11.18 8.74 24.24
CA GLN A 163 12.24 9.73 24.10
C GLN A 163 12.81 9.74 22.68
N GLN A 164 13.13 8.58 22.11
CA GLN A 164 13.62 8.49 20.73
C GLN A 164 12.62 9.02 19.71
N ILE A 165 11.32 8.78 19.93
CA ILE A 165 10.24 9.32 19.09
C ILE A 165 10.16 10.84 19.22
N ALA A 166 10.24 11.38 20.43
CA ALA A 166 10.25 12.82 20.70
C ALA A 166 11.41 13.51 19.96
N ASP A 167 12.62 12.97 20.12
CA ASP A 167 13.83 13.48 19.48
C ASP A 167 13.72 13.46 17.95
N LYS A 168 13.30 12.31 17.38
CA LYS A 168 13.12 12.15 15.94
C LYS A 168 12.07 13.10 15.35
N ARG A 169 11.02 13.36 16.10
CA ARG A 169 9.94 14.28 15.69
C ARG A 169 10.23 15.74 16.06
N LYS A 170 11.32 16.03 16.75
CA LYS A 170 11.70 17.37 17.25
C LYS A 170 10.55 17.99 18.09
N ARG A 171 10.04 17.22 19.03
CA ARG A 171 8.95 17.58 19.95
C ARG A 171 9.33 17.25 21.40
N SER A 172 8.63 17.83 22.37
CA SER A 172 8.85 17.48 23.78
C SER A 172 8.38 16.05 24.07
N LEU A 173 8.99 15.42 25.08
CA LEU A 173 8.59 14.09 25.56
C LEU A 173 7.11 14.08 25.95
N SER A 174 6.67 15.06 26.75
CA SER A 174 5.28 15.18 27.19
C SER A 174 4.27 15.28 26.04
N ALA A 175 4.57 16.11 25.02
CA ALA A 175 3.71 16.22 23.83
C ALA A 175 3.67 14.90 23.02
N THR A 176 4.79 14.17 22.99
CA THR A 176 4.88 12.88 22.30
C THR A 176 4.09 11.81 23.05
N GLU A 177 4.20 11.73 24.36
CA GLU A 177 3.43 10.80 25.19
C GLU A 177 1.93 11.05 25.11
N ALA A 178 1.51 12.31 25.15
CA ALA A 178 0.11 12.68 24.96
C ALA A 178 -0.42 12.28 23.57
N LEU A 179 0.40 12.38 22.52
CA LEU A 179 0.03 11.94 21.17
C LEU A 179 -0.05 10.42 21.09
N ILE A 180 0.92 9.69 21.66
CA ILE A 180 0.92 8.21 21.72
C ILE A 180 -0.35 7.72 22.41
N SER A 181 -0.69 8.26 23.58
CA SER A 181 -1.89 7.89 24.34
C SER A 181 -3.17 8.10 23.51
N ARG A 182 -3.34 9.28 22.92
CA ARG A 182 -4.49 9.56 22.04
C ARG A 182 -4.55 8.64 20.85
N THR A 183 -3.40 8.29 20.28
CA THR A 183 -3.33 7.39 19.13
C THR A 183 -3.79 5.98 19.51
N PHE A 184 -3.36 5.47 20.66
CA PHE A 184 -3.78 4.15 21.16
C PHE A 184 -5.29 4.12 21.43
N THR A 185 -5.83 5.17 22.05
CA THR A 185 -7.28 5.32 22.25
C THR A 185 -8.02 5.32 20.90
N SER A 186 -7.51 6.02 19.88
CA SER A 186 -8.13 6.06 18.54
C SER A 186 -8.14 4.68 17.84
N LEU A 187 -7.21 3.78 18.21
CA LEU A 187 -7.20 2.37 17.75
C LEU A 187 -8.13 1.47 18.56
N GLY A 188 -8.85 2.01 19.56
CA GLY A 188 -9.71 1.22 20.45
C GLY A 188 -8.96 0.43 21.52
N ILE A 189 -7.72 0.82 21.83
CA ILE A 189 -6.91 0.11 22.82
C ILE A 189 -7.17 0.72 24.20
N ASP A 190 -7.57 -0.14 25.13
CA ASP A 190 -7.72 0.23 26.53
C ASP A 190 -6.34 0.50 27.18
N LEU A 191 -6.21 1.66 27.80
CA LEU A 191 -5.00 2.09 28.51
C LEU A 191 -4.93 1.54 29.95
N GLY A 192 -5.67 0.47 30.27
CA GLY A 192 -5.71 -0.17 31.59
C GLY A 192 -4.33 -0.63 32.09
N ARG A 193 -4.21 -0.72 33.42
CA ARG A 193 -2.91 -0.99 34.11
C ARG A 193 -2.38 -2.41 33.90
N ASP A 194 -3.22 -3.36 33.50
CA ASP A 194 -2.88 -4.81 33.49
C ASP A 194 -2.41 -5.34 32.13
N SER A 195 -2.31 -4.49 31.11
CA SER A 195 -1.90 -4.91 29.77
C SER A 195 -0.69 -4.16 29.26
N ASN A 196 0.18 -4.83 28.50
CA ASN A 196 1.24 -4.16 27.78
C ASN A 196 0.63 -3.42 26.58
N THR A 197 0.02 -2.27 26.85
CA THR A 197 -0.70 -1.41 25.92
C THR A 197 0.10 -1.14 24.65
N ARG A 198 1.43 -1.02 24.77
CA ARG A 198 2.30 -0.77 23.62
C ARG A 198 2.35 -1.97 22.67
N ILE A 199 2.47 -3.18 23.20
CA ILE A 199 2.44 -4.40 22.38
C ILE A 199 1.08 -4.57 21.71
N LEU A 200 -0.01 -4.32 22.43
CA LEU A 200 -1.36 -4.38 21.88
C LEU A 200 -1.52 -3.37 20.74
N ALA A 201 -1.02 -2.14 20.91
CA ALA A 201 -1.05 -1.11 19.88
C ALA A 201 -0.29 -1.52 18.64
N VAL A 202 0.89 -2.13 18.78
CA VAL A 202 1.69 -2.63 17.65
C VAL A 202 0.96 -3.76 16.92
N LYS A 203 0.43 -4.75 17.65
CA LYS A 203 -0.32 -5.87 17.06
C LYS A 203 -1.54 -5.37 16.30
N GLU A 204 -2.31 -4.47 16.90
CA GLU A 204 -3.50 -3.93 16.29
C GLU A 204 -3.17 -3.08 15.05
N PHE A 205 -2.11 -2.27 15.11
CA PHE A 205 -1.64 -1.51 13.97
C PHE A 205 -1.22 -2.41 12.80
N ILE A 206 -0.39 -3.43 13.06
CA ILE A 206 0.03 -4.39 12.05
C ILE A 206 -1.18 -5.09 11.41
N ARG A 207 -2.12 -5.55 12.26
CA ARG A 207 -3.34 -6.23 11.81
C ARG A 207 -4.22 -5.35 10.92
N GLN A 208 -4.46 -4.11 11.35
CA GLN A 208 -5.34 -3.17 10.64
C GLN A 208 -4.67 -2.57 9.41
N ALA A 209 -3.39 -2.27 9.51
CA ALA A 209 -2.62 -1.71 8.40
C ALA A 209 -2.38 -2.69 7.25
N GLY A 210 -2.48 -4.00 7.52
CA GLY A 210 -2.17 -5.04 6.54
C GLY A 210 -0.66 -5.25 6.34
N ILE A 211 0.16 -4.79 7.31
CA ILE A 211 1.61 -4.97 7.23
C ILE A 211 1.94 -6.46 7.39
N VAL A 212 2.66 -7.01 6.42
CA VAL A 212 3.28 -8.34 6.56
C VAL A 212 4.60 -8.14 7.30
N VAL A 213 4.72 -8.73 8.50
CA VAL A 213 5.99 -8.76 9.21
C VAL A 213 6.88 -9.76 8.48
N ARG A 214 7.83 -9.26 7.72
CA ARG A 214 8.89 -10.10 7.14
C ARG A 214 9.95 -10.25 8.23
N ASP A 215 10.28 -11.48 8.59
CA ASP A 215 11.47 -11.73 9.40
C ASP A 215 12.67 -11.36 8.52
N ASP A 216 13.34 -10.26 8.87
CA ASP A 216 14.66 -9.90 8.32
C ASP A 216 15.66 -10.96 8.81
N GLN A 217 15.61 -12.15 8.20
CA GLN A 217 16.68 -13.13 8.30
C GLN A 217 17.51 -12.99 7.01
N ASP A 218 18.55 -12.23 7.15
CA ASP A 218 19.91 -12.24 6.59
C ASP A 218 20.40 -10.84 6.20
#